data_c7c0880c262ed6b8add4bba91dee2a95
#
_entry.id   c7c0880c262ed6b8add4bba91dee2a95
#
_cell.length_a   1.000
_cell.length_b   1.000
_cell.length_c   1.000
_cell.angle_alpha   90.00
_cell.angle_beta   90.00
_cell.angle_gamma   90.00
#
_symmetry.space_group_name_H-M   'P 1'
#
loop_
_entity.id
_entity.type
_entity.pdbx_description
1 polymer ?
#
loop_
_entity_poly.entity_id
_entity_poly.type
_entity_poly.pdbx_seq_one_letter_code
_entity_poly.pdbx_strand_id
1 'polypeptide(L)'
;MCIRDSFEDSAWDGDIHQIEPQHGRYSWTNYCLGVLLELKKIGLAPTRGFRLIFTSDLPTSVGLSSSAALELATAHTLLQLSGHSLSKEEMVRVCRQAENDFVGMPCGILDQGTSAFGKEGHLVCIECERENFYNLSLPHGTGVWVFNTGIKHDLVDSLYSTRHRECLDVFESIKATHPARNFLCECTMDDLSTMDLAENLRKRATHVIKEQERVTSFCQGIKNDSDLSDLGQLLTQSHDSSSQKFENSCEELDFLVEKLNNHPSVLGARLTGGGFGGAVMAWVRKNFTHSDAGVIQGAYQDHFEQKIESFHFRASDGARKESLLSK
;
A
#
# COMPACT_ATOMS: atom_id res chain seq x y z
N MET A 1 13.69 -27.22 -5.11
CA MET A 1 13.01 -25.98 -5.55
C MET A 1 14.08 -24.99 -5.95
N CYS A 2 13.87 -24.30 -7.06
CA CYS A 2 14.77 -23.25 -7.54
C CYS A 2 13.93 -22.00 -7.79
N ILE A 3 14.39 -20.85 -7.31
CA ILE A 3 13.77 -19.54 -7.51
C ILE A 3 14.84 -18.64 -8.14
N ARG A 4 14.53 -18.07 -9.30
CA ARG A 4 15.44 -17.18 -10.04
C ARG A 4 14.75 -15.86 -10.35
N ASP A 5 15.44 -14.77 -10.08
CA ASP A 5 15.06 -13.44 -10.48
C ASP A 5 15.94 -12.96 -11.63
N SER A 6 15.33 -12.43 -12.67
CA SER A 6 16.03 -11.84 -13.81
C SER A 6 16.51 -10.41 -13.52
N PHE A 7 16.00 -9.75 -12.47
CA PHE A 7 16.33 -8.38 -12.13
C PHE A 7 17.71 -8.27 -11.48
N GLU A 8 18.01 -9.14 -10.51
CA GLU A 8 19.31 -9.20 -9.84
C GLU A 8 20.23 -10.32 -10.37
N ASP A 9 19.80 -11.05 -11.40
CA ASP A 9 20.45 -12.27 -11.91
C ASP A 9 20.83 -13.25 -10.78
N SER A 10 19.99 -13.31 -9.75
CA SER A 10 20.19 -14.16 -8.59
C SER A 10 19.35 -15.42 -8.68
N ALA A 11 19.91 -16.53 -8.23
CA ALA A 11 19.19 -17.79 -8.14
C ALA A 11 19.41 -18.40 -6.75
N TRP A 12 18.30 -18.92 -6.18
CA TRP A 12 18.31 -19.64 -4.93
C TRP A 12 17.75 -21.04 -5.12
N ASP A 13 18.43 -22.02 -4.57
CA ASP A 13 18.03 -23.43 -4.59
C ASP A 13 17.86 -23.96 -3.17
N GLY A 14 16.79 -24.71 -2.92
CA GLY A 14 16.51 -25.28 -1.59
C GLY A 14 15.52 -26.45 -1.63
N ASP A 15 15.33 -27.07 -0.47
CA ASP A 15 14.39 -28.15 -0.28
C ASP A 15 12.99 -27.60 0.05
N ILE A 16 11.96 -28.08 -0.65
CA ILE A 16 10.56 -27.72 -0.37
C ILE A 16 10.06 -28.21 0.98
N HIS A 17 10.77 -29.16 1.60
CA HIS A 17 10.45 -29.71 2.92
C HIS A 17 11.13 -28.97 4.07
N GLN A 18 12.18 -28.20 3.78
CA GLN A 18 12.93 -27.40 4.74
C GLN A 18 12.92 -25.93 4.33
N ILE A 19 11.85 -25.23 4.73
CA ILE A 19 11.63 -23.82 4.40
C ILE A 19 12.03 -22.99 5.61
N GLU A 20 13.14 -22.25 5.47
CA GLU A 20 13.68 -21.37 6.50
C GLU A 20 13.92 -19.96 5.93
N PRO A 21 13.82 -18.90 6.75
CA PRO A 21 14.10 -17.54 6.32
C PRO A 21 15.54 -17.38 5.77
N GLN A 22 15.65 -16.72 4.65
CA GLN A 22 16.91 -16.42 3.98
C GLN A 22 17.41 -15.03 4.34
N HIS A 23 18.73 -14.81 4.27
CA HIS A 23 19.39 -13.56 4.64
C HIS A 23 20.28 -13.01 3.53
N GLY A 24 20.63 -11.72 3.64
CA GLY A 24 21.49 -11.03 2.69
C GLY A 24 20.88 -10.98 1.29
N ARG A 25 21.65 -11.30 0.25
CA ARG A 25 21.22 -11.23 -1.15
C ARG A 25 20.02 -12.14 -1.49
N TYR A 26 19.69 -13.09 -0.64
CA TYR A 26 18.58 -14.01 -0.84
C TYR A 26 17.33 -13.64 -0.02
N SER A 27 17.36 -12.58 0.77
CA SER A 27 16.23 -12.17 1.61
C SER A 27 14.94 -11.94 0.82
N TRP A 28 15.02 -11.49 -0.44
CA TRP A 28 13.86 -11.32 -1.31
C TRP A 28 13.10 -12.64 -1.57
N THR A 29 13.76 -13.79 -1.50
CA THR A 29 13.09 -15.10 -1.68
C THR A 29 12.13 -15.41 -0.54
N ASN A 30 12.24 -14.73 0.60
CA ASN A 30 11.35 -14.94 1.73
C ASN A 30 9.88 -14.66 1.39
N TYR A 31 9.61 -13.72 0.50
CA TYR A 31 8.25 -13.47 0.01
C TYR A 31 7.68 -14.72 -0.70
N CYS A 32 8.48 -15.36 -1.55
CA CYS A 32 8.09 -16.59 -2.24
C CYS A 32 7.98 -17.79 -1.29
N LEU A 33 8.95 -17.91 -0.38
CA LEU A 33 9.02 -19.01 0.59
C LEU A 33 7.88 -18.92 1.62
N GLY A 34 7.54 -17.71 2.06
CA GLY A 34 6.42 -17.46 2.94
C GLY A 34 5.09 -17.89 2.30
N VAL A 35 4.85 -17.49 1.05
CA VAL A 35 3.66 -17.93 0.30
C VAL A 35 3.60 -19.46 0.16
N LEU A 36 4.74 -20.10 -0.16
CA LEU A 36 4.79 -21.57 -0.24
C LEU A 36 4.45 -22.20 1.12
N LEU A 37 4.98 -21.65 2.21
CA LEU A 37 4.70 -22.15 3.56
C LEU A 37 3.22 -22.01 3.94
N GLU A 38 2.62 -20.86 3.67
CA GLU A 38 1.20 -20.63 3.94
C GLU A 38 0.31 -21.58 3.12
N LEU A 39 0.60 -21.74 1.83
CA LEU A 39 -0.12 -22.72 1.00
C LEU A 39 0.07 -24.16 1.50
N LYS A 40 1.25 -24.49 2.05
CA LYS A 40 1.51 -25.80 2.65
C LYS A 40 0.70 -26.05 3.92
N LYS A 41 0.54 -25.04 4.77
CA LYS A 41 -0.29 -25.12 5.99
C LYS A 41 -1.74 -25.51 5.67
N ILE A 42 -2.28 -25.03 4.54
CA ILE A 42 -3.65 -25.33 4.10
C ILE A 42 -3.76 -26.48 3.08
N GLY A 43 -2.65 -27.20 2.82
CA GLY A 43 -2.64 -28.39 1.96
C GLY A 43 -2.73 -28.11 0.46
N LEU A 44 -2.47 -26.88 0.00
CA LEU A 44 -2.59 -26.47 -1.40
C LEU A 44 -1.23 -26.27 -2.11
N ALA A 45 -0.12 -26.50 -1.41
CA ALA A 45 1.21 -26.36 -2.00
C ALA A 45 1.56 -27.50 -2.95
N PRO A 46 2.43 -27.29 -3.96
CA PRO A 46 2.99 -28.36 -4.78
C PRO A 46 3.73 -29.39 -3.93
N THR A 47 3.53 -30.68 -4.23
CA THR A 47 4.21 -31.79 -3.55
C THR A 47 5.50 -32.23 -4.25
N ARG A 48 5.77 -31.71 -5.44
CA ARG A 48 6.97 -32.01 -6.25
C ARG A 48 7.86 -30.78 -6.36
N GLY A 49 9.17 -31.00 -6.60
CA GLY A 49 10.10 -29.93 -6.90
C GLY A 49 9.67 -29.12 -8.13
N PHE A 50 9.95 -27.83 -8.11
CA PHE A 50 9.59 -26.88 -9.18
C PHE A 50 10.68 -25.82 -9.36
N ARG A 51 10.59 -25.07 -10.46
CA ARG A 51 11.41 -23.88 -10.73
C ARG A 51 10.48 -22.71 -10.99
N LEU A 52 10.73 -21.60 -10.28
CA LEU A 52 10.09 -20.30 -10.55
C LEU A 52 11.12 -19.37 -11.20
N ILE A 53 10.70 -18.63 -12.20
CA ILE A 53 11.49 -17.58 -12.83
C ILE A 53 10.61 -16.34 -12.81
N PHE A 54 11.11 -15.27 -12.19
CA PHE A 54 10.45 -13.98 -12.13
C PHE A 54 11.12 -13.01 -13.10
N THR A 55 10.28 -12.23 -13.77
CA THR A 55 10.71 -11.06 -14.55
C THR A 55 9.85 -9.88 -14.13
N SER A 56 10.45 -8.72 -13.95
CA SER A 56 9.72 -7.52 -13.50
C SER A 56 10.33 -6.27 -14.11
N ASP A 57 9.49 -5.33 -14.48
CA ASP A 57 9.83 -3.95 -14.78
C ASP A 57 9.36 -2.98 -13.68
N LEU A 58 8.78 -3.53 -12.60
CA LEU A 58 8.32 -2.76 -11.45
C LEU A 58 9.52 -2.24 -10.65
N PRO A 59 9.64 -0.91 -10.44
CA PRO A 59 10.69 -0.36 -9.61
C PRO A 59 10.64 -0.93 -8.18
N THR A 60 11.78 -1.37 -7.67
CA THR A 60 11.90 -1.88 -6.31
C THR A 60 12.19 -0.76 -5.31
N SER A 61 11.75 -0.92 -4.07
CA SER A 61 12.06 0.00 -2.95
C SER A 61 11.52 1.44 -3.09
N VAL A 62 10.53 1.66 -3.94
CA VAL A 62 9.90 2.99 -4.16
C VAL A 62 8.48 3.10 -3.60
N GLY A 63 8.09 2.19 -2.71
CA GLY A 63 6.75 2.21 -2.10
C GLY A 63 5.61 1.82 -3.06
N LEU A 64 5.92 1.02 -4.11
CA LEU A 64 4.97 0.55 -5.12
C LEU A 64 4.55 -0.91 -4.91
N SER A 65 4.64 -1.41 -3.69
CA SER A 65 4.15 -2.74 -3.31
C SER A 65 4.71 -3.89 -4.16
N SER A 66 6.01 -3.82 -4.50
CA SER A 66 6.68 -4.88 -5.27
C SER A 66 6.68 -6.23 -4.53
N SER A 67 6.67 -6.24 -3.20
CA SER A 67 6.51 -7.44 -2.37
C SER A 67 5.18 -8.13 -2.64
N ALA A 68 4.08 -7.42 -2.54
CA ALA A 68 2.74 -7.96 -2.78
C ALA A 68 2.57 -8.48 -4.22
N ALA A 69 3.17 -7.79 -5.21
CA ALA A 69 3.16 -8.26 -6.59
C ALA A 69 3.90 -9.61 -6.74
N LEU A 70 5.07 -9.75 -6.10
CA LEU A 70 5.85 -10.99 -6.09
C LEU A 70 5.11 -12.12 -5.37
N GLU A 71 4.50 -11.84 -4.23
CA GLU A 71 3.70 -12.80 -3.46
C GLU A 71 2.52 -13.33 -4.25
N LEU A 72 1.73 -12.44 -4.86
CA LEU A 72 0.57 -12.83 -5.66
C LEU A 72 0.97 -13.62 -6.92
N ALA A 73 2.04 -13.22 -7.61
CA ALA A 73 2.57 -13.96 -8.73
C ALA A 73 3.03 -15.38 -8.32
N THR A 74 3.65 -15.48 -7.14
CA THR A 74 4.04 -16.76 -6.53
C THR A 74 2.83 -17.61 -6.20
N ALA A 75 1.83 -17.04 -5.51
CA ALA A 75 0.61 -17.75 -5.12
C ALA A 75 -0.13 -18.30 -6.34
N HIS A 76 -0.37 -17.48 -7.36
CA HIS A 76 -0.98 -17.92 -8.62
C HIS A 76 -0.23 -19.08 -9.27
N THR A 77 1.10 -18.98 -9.33
CA THR A 77 1.94 -20.00 -9.98
C THR A 77 1.94 -21.31 -9.19
N LEU A 78 2.10 -21.25 -7.86
CA LEU A 78 2.12 -22.44 -7.01
C LEU A 78 0.77 -23.16 -7.00
N LEU A 79 -0.34 -22.42 -6.92
CA LEU A 79 -1.69 -22.97 -7.02
C LEU A 79 -1.91 -23.66 -8.36
N GLN A 80 -1.43 -23.06 -9.45
CA GLN A 80 -1.51 -23.71 -10.77
C GLN A 80 -0.69 -25.00 -10.84
N LEU A 81 0.52 -25.02 -10.29
CA LEU A 81 1.39 -26.21 -10.26
C LEU A 81 0.79 -27.34 -9.42
N SER A 82 0.04 -27.02 -8.37
CA SER A 82 -0.62 -27.99 -7.50
C SER A 82 -2.02 -28.40 -7.99
N GLY A 83 -2.55 -27.75 -9.03
CA GLY A 83 -3.90 -28.02 -9.58
C GLY A 83 -5.03 -27.45 -8.70
N HIS A 84 -4.73 -26.49 -7.83
CA HIS A 84 -5.67 -25.86 -6.92
C HIS A 84 -5.98 -24.40 -7.33
N SER A 85 -7.01 -23.84 -6.71
CA SER A 85 -7.38 -22.43 -6.85
C SER A 85 -7.87 -21.89 -5.50
N LEU A 86 -7.69 -20.60 -5.31
CA LEU A 86 -8.25 -19.81 -4.21
C LEU A 86 -9.04 -18.64 -4.78
N SER A 87 -9.99 -18.13 -4.03
CA SER A 87 -10.58 -16.82 -4.31
C SER A 87 -9.52 -15.72 -4.19
N LYS A 88 -9.79 -14.52 -4.72
CA LYS A 88 -8.87 -13.39 -4.59
C LYS A 88 -8.68 -13.00 -3.12
N GLU A 89 -9.75 -13.02 -2.35
CA GLU A 89 -9.75 -12.72 -0.91
C GLU A 89 -8.87 -13.70 -0.13
N GLU A 90 -9.01 -15.00 -0.39
CA GLU A 90 -8.17 -16.02 0.26
C GLU A 90 -6.70 -15.87 -0.14
N MET A 91 -6.42 -15.56 -1.40
CA MET A 91 -5.06 -15.36 -1.89
C MET A 91 -4.41 -14.13 -1.24
N VAL A 92 -5.16 -13.03 -1.09
CA VAL A 92 -4.71 -11.83 -0.38
C VAL A 92 -4.36 -12.17 1.08
N ARG A 93 -5.19 -12.98 1.76
CA ARG A 93 -4.90 -13.41 3.15
C ARG A 93 -3.64 -14.26 3.23
N VAL A 94 -3.47 -15.21 2.31
CA VAL A 94 -2.25 -16.06 2.24
C VAL A 94 -1.00 -15.20 2.05
N CYS A 95 -1.03 -14.25 1.12
CA CYS A 95 0.12 -13.38 0.85
C CYS A 95 0.43 -12.46 2.05
N ARG A 96 -0.59 -11.80 2.62
CA ARG A 96 -0.42 -10.98 3.83
C ARG A 96 0.15 -11.79 5.00
N GLN A 97 -0.34 -13.01 5.20
CA GLN A 97 0.16 -13.88 6.27
C GLN A 97 1.61 -14.28 6.04
N ALA A 98 1.99 -14.54 4.79
CA ALA A 98 3.37 -14.82 4.41
C ALA A 98 4.30 -13.63 4.73
N GLU A 99 3.88 -12.39 4.43
CA GLU A 99 4.65 -11.19 4.73
C GLU A 99 4.76 -10.95 6.23
N ASN A 100 3.67 -11.11 6.98
CA ASN A 100 3.65 -10.87 8.42
C ASN A 100 4.44 -11.92 9.20
N ASP A 101 4.20 -13.21 8.93
CA ASP A 101 4.71 -14.29 9.78
C ASP A 101 6.09 -14.81 9.36
N PHE A 102 6.35 -14.83 8.04
CA PHE A 102 7.59 -15.42 7.52
C PHE A 102 8.64 -14.35 7.19
N VAL A 103 8.25 -13.27 6.50
CA VAL A 103 9.15 -12.15 6.22
C VAL A 103 9.37 -11.31 7.49
N GLY A 104 8.36 -11.24 8.36
CA GLY A 104 8.42 -10.49 9.61
C GLY A 104 8.09 -9.00 9.45
N MET A 105 7.45 -8.61 8.34
CA MET A 105 7.02 -7.24 8.09
C MET A 105 5.53 -7.09 8.43
N PRO A 106 5.17 -6.39 9.52
CA PRO A 106 3.78 -6.21 9.90
C PRO A 106 3.08 -5.27 8.91
N CYS A 107 2.36 -5.83 7.95
CA CYS A 107 1.58 -5.08 6.97
C CYS A 107 0.08 -5.31 7.14
N GLY A 108 -0.70 -4.31 6.69
CA GLY A 108 -2.14 -4.43 6.51
C GLY A 108 -2.49 -5.19 5.23
N ILE A 109 -3.75 -5.01 4.79
CA ILE A 109 -4.27 -5.71 3.60
C ILE A 109 -4.18 -4.87 2.32
N LEU A 110 -3.68 -3.63 2.41
CA LEU A 110 -3.74 -2.64 1.33
C LEU A 110 -3.01 -3.10 0.07
N ASP A 111 -1.77 -3.51 0.21
CA ASP A 111 -0.86 -3.78 -0.91
C ASP A 111 -1.29 -5.02 -1.68
N GLN A 112 -1.51 -6.12 -0.98
CA GLN A 112 -2.01 -7.37 -1.58
C GLN A 112 -3.43 -7.19 -2.14
N GLY A 113 -4.31 -6.48 -1.40
CA GLY A 113 -5.67 -6.20 -1.84
C GLY A 113 -5.72 -5.36 -3.11
N THR A 114 -4.96 -4.27 -3.18
CA THR A 114 -4.89 -3.42 -4.38
C THR A 114 -4.32 -4.19 -5.57
N SER A 115 -3.24 -4.94 -5.36
CA SER A 115 -2.61 -5.73 -6.42
C SER A 115 -3.49 -6.88 -6.93
N ALA A 116 -4.32 -7.51 -6.07
CA ALA A 116 -5.21 -8.59 -6.46
C ALA A 116 -6.50 -8.08 -7.15
N PHE A 117 -7.09 -7.00 -6.63
CA PHE A 117 -8.40 -6.50 -7.05
C PHE A 117 -8.33 -5.36 -8.05
N GLY A 118 -7.15 -4.93 -8.46
CA GLY A 118 -6.96 -3.91 -9.49
C GLY A 118 -7.83 -4.17 -10.70
N LYS A 119 -8.36 -3.11 -11.31
CA LYS A 119 -9.14 -3.11 -12.54
C LYS A 119 -8.78 -1.90 -13.37
N GLU A 120 -8.59 -2.10 -14.67
CA GLU A 120 -8.26 -0.99 -15.58
C GLU A 120 -9.26 0.15 -15.46
N GLY A 121 -8.74 1.38 -15.32
CA GLY A 121 -9.56 2.59 -15.19
C GLY A 121 -10.34 2.72 -13.88
N HIS A 122 -10.00 1.94 -12.84
CA HIS A 122 -10.72 1.98 -11.56
C HIS A 122 -9.75 2.15 -10.39
N LEU A 123 -10.30 2.66 -9.29
CA LEU A 123 -9.72 2.65 -7.95
C LEU A 123 -10.19 1.39 -7.21
N VAL A 124 -9.36 0.82 -6.38
CA VAL A 124 -9.76 -0.25 -5.45
C VAL A 124 -10.11 0.39 -4.10
N CYS A 125 -11.34 0.24 -3.68
CA CYS A 125 -11.77 0.61 -2.33
C CYS A 125 -11.71 -0.64 -1.43
N ILE A 126 -11.09 -0.50 -0.26
CA ILE A 126 -10.85 -1.59 0.68
C ILE A 126 -11.47 -1.23 2.02
N GLU A 127 -12.48 -1.98 2.43
CA GLU A 127 -13.01 -1.95 3.80
C GLU A 127 -12.18 -2.93 4.64
N CYS A 128 -11.10 -2.42 5.22
CA CYS A 128 -10.08 -3.26 5.88
C CYS A 128 -10.63 -4.11 7.02
N GLU A 129 -11.61 -3.60 7.76
CA GLU A 129 -12.26 -4.29 8.89
C GLU A 129 -13.09 -5.50 8.47
N ARG A 130 -13.61 -5.50 7.24
CA ARG A 130 -14.44 -6.57 6.68
C ARG A 130 -13.72 -7.38 5.61
N GLU A 131 -12.51 -6.97 5.26
CA GLU A 131 -11.76 -7.49 4.11
C GLU A 131 -12.60 -7.51 2.83
N ASN A 132 -13.37 -6.45 2.61
CA ASN A 132 -14.25 -6.29 1.46
C ASN A 132 -13.59 -5.37 0.43
N PHE A 133 -13.57 -5.80 -0.83
CA PHE A 133 -12.90 -5.12 -1.93
C PHE A 133 -13.91 -4.80 -3.04
N TYR A 134 -13.96 -3.54 -3.46
CA TYR A 134 -14.76 -3.16 -4.61
C TYR A 134 -14.10 -2.08 -5.44
N ASN A 135 -14.50 -1.99 -6.70
CA ASN A 135 -13.92 -1.06 -7.64
C ASN A 135 -14.82 0.16 -7.84
N LEU A 136 -14.21 1.33 -7.86
CA LEU A 136 -14.84 2.61 -8.23
C LEU A 136 -14.20 3.12 -9.51
N SER A 137 -14.99 3.55 -10.48
CA SER A 137 -14.46 4.12 -11.71
C SER A 137 -13.62 5.36 -11.43
N LEU A 138 -12.40 5.38 -11.93
CA LEU A 138 -11.57 6.59 -11.89
C LEU A 138 -12.24 7.67 -12.76
N PRO A 139 -12.48 8.88 -12.26
CA PRO A 139 -13.10 9.95 -13.05
C PRO A 139 -12.39 10.23 -14.36
N HIS A 140 -13.15 10.36 -15.44
CA HIS A 140 -12.58 10.61 -16.76
C HIS A 140 -11.74 11.88 -16.81
N GLY A 141 -10.63 11.82 -17.53
CA GLY A 141 -9.73 12.95 -17.67
C GLY A 141 -8.86 13.21 -16.44
N THR A 142 -8.72 12.22 -15.58
CA THR A 142 -7.79 12.27 -14.45
C THR A 142 -6.75 11.17 -14.53
N GLY A 143 -5.69 11.28 -13.73
CA GLY A 143 -4.60 10.32 -13.64
C GLY A 143 -3.88 10.42 -12.30
N VAL A 144 -2.95 9.52 -12.07
CA VAL A 144 -2.16 9.46 -10.84
C VAL A 144 -0.67 9.56 -11.17
N TRP A 145 -0.01 10.47 -10.47
CA TRP A 145 1.45 10.56 -10.47
C TRP A 145 1.98 10.21 -9.09
N VAL A 146 3.16 9.61 -9.05
CA VAL A 146 3.90 9.31 -7.82
C VAL A 146 5.27 9.97 -7.90
N PHE A 147 5.65 10.68 -6.86
CA PHE A 147 6.95 11.34 -6.69
C PHE A 147 7.67 10.66 -5.56
N ASN A 148 8.77 9.98 -5.85
CA ASN A 148 9.57 9.26 -4.86
C ASN A 148 10.69 10.17 -4.33
N THR A 149 10.67 10.46 -3.03
CA THR A 149 11.70 11.27 -2.38
C THR A 149 13.07 10.61 -2.38
N GLY A 150 13.10 9.28 -2.53
CA GLY A 150 14.34 8.49 -2.39
C GLY A 150 14.86 8.41 -0.94
N ILE A 151 14.13 8.99 0.01
CA ILE A 151 14.53 9.02 1.42
C ILE A 151 13.93 7.82 2.14
N LYS A 152 14.79 7.10 2.84
CA LYS A 152 14.43 6.12 3.87
C LYS A 152 15.09 6.55 5.16
N HIS A 153 14.29 6.85 6.16
CA HIS A 153 14.82 7.10 7.50
C HIS A 153 15.10 5.75 8.18
N ASP A 154 16.26 5.57 8.78
CA ASP A 154 16.71 4.32 9.43
C ASP A 154 15.78 3.83 10.56
N LEU A 155 14.87 4.68 11.04
CA LEU A 155 13.93 4.39 12.12
C LEU A 155 12.48 4.13 11.64
N VAL A 156 12.24 4.00 10.34
CA VAL A 156 10.88 3.85 9.77
C VAL A 156 10.11 2.71 10.43
N ASP A 157 10.72 1.54 10.53
CA ASP A 157 10.07 0.34 11.10
C ASP A 157 9.71 0.53 12.57
N SER A 158 10.56 1.19 13.35
CA SER A 158 10.31 1.46 14.77
C SER A 158 9.23 2.53 14.98
N LEU A 159 9.20 3.57 14.12
CA LEU A 159 8.20 4.64 14.18
C LEU A 159 6.83 4.13 13.71
N TYR A 160 6.79 3.34 12.64
CA TYR A 160 5.56 2.69 12.19
C TYR A 160 4.97 1.79 13.27
N SER A 161 5.79 0.92 13.87
CA SER A 161 5.38 0.04 14.97
C SER A 161 4.88 0.83 16.18
N THR A 162 5.49 1.99 16.46
CA THR A 162 5.04 2.89 17.53
C THR A 162 3.66 3.46 17.23
N ARG A 163 3.41 3.95 16.00
CA ARG A 163 2.09 4.47 15.61
C ARG A 163 1.01 3.39 15.68
N HIS A 164 1.33 2.18 15.24
CA HIS A 164 0.43 1.04 15.34
C HIS A 164 0.05 0.74 16.80
N ARG A 165 1.04 0.70 17.71
CA ARG A 165 0.80 0.49 19.14
C ARG A 165 -0.05 1.60 19.75
N GLU A 166 0.26 2.88 19.47
CA GLU A 166 -0.53 4.02 19.93
C GLU A 166 -2.01 3.90 19.49
N CYS A 167 -2.28 3.42 18.28
CA CYS A 167 -3.64 3.15 17.81
C CYS A 167 -4.32 2.01 18.57
N LEU A 168 -3.59 0.94 18.89
CA LEU A 168 -4.14 -0.16 19.70
C LEU A 168 -4.44 0.30 21.13
N ASP A 169 -3.53 1.01 21.78
CA ASP A 169 -3.68 1.49 23.16
C ASP A 169 -4.91 2.40 23.30
N VAL A 170 -5.10 3.33 22.36
CA VAL A 170 -6.28 4.19 22.38
C VAL A 170 -7.56 3.42 22.08
N PHE A 171 -7.52 2.44 21.17
CA PHE A 171 -8.70 1.63 20.87
C PHE A 171 -9.13 0.77 22.07
N GLU A 172 -8.20 0.13 22.77
CA GLU A 172 -8.50 -0.62 24.00
C GLU A 172 -9.15 0.28 25.06
N SER A 173 -8.67 1.52 25.20
CA SER A 173 -9.27 2.50 26.10
C SER A 173 -10.70 2.87 25.70
N ILE A 174 -10.97 3.06 24.40
CA ILE A 174 -12.33 3.34 23.90
C ILE A 174 -13.23 2.13 24.09
N LYS A 175 -12.75 0.93 23.78
CA LYS A 175 -13.53 -0.30 23.86
C LYS A 175 -13.98 -0.61 25.28
N ALA A 176 -13.22 -0.24 26.28
CA ALA A 176 -13.59 -0.39 27.69
C ALA A 176 -14.87 0.38 28.06
N THR A 177 -15.11 1.53 27.43
CA THR A 177 -16.30 2.38 27.64
C THR A 177 -17.37 2.23 26.57
N HIS A 178 -16.98 1.79 25.37
CA HIS A 178 -17.84 1.62 24.19
C HIS A 178 -17.67 0.21 23.60
N PRO A 179 -18.14 -0.86 24.29
CA PRO A 179 -17.86 -2.25 23.91
C PRO A 179 -18.46 -2.66 22.55
N ALA A 180 -19.39 -1.89 21.99
CA ALA A 180 -19.97 -2.12 20.66
C ALA A 180 -19.01 -1.78 19.51
N ARG A 181 -17.93 -1.04 19.75
CA ARG A 181 -16.92 -0.74 18.75
C ARG A 181 -15.98 -1.93 18.56
N ASN A 182 -15.76 -2.35 17.33
CA ASN A 182 -14.85 -3.47 17.02
C ASN A 182 -13.51 -2.99 16.45
N PHE A 183 -13.50 -1.77 15.89
CA PHE A 183 -12.31 -1.16 15.29
C PHE A 183 -12.24 0.33 15.58
N LEU A 184 -11.04 0.89 15.62
CA LEU A 184 -10.83 2.32 15.86
C LEU A 184 -11.51 3.19 14.79
N CYS A 185 -11.57 2.75 13.54
CA CYS A 185 -12.26 3.45 12.45
C CYS A 185 -13.79 3.49 12.58
N GLU A 186 -14.39 2.65 13.43
CA GLU A 186 -15.82 2.69 13.76
C GLU A 186 -16.15 3.69 14.88
N CYS A 187 -15.13 4.18 15.58
CA CYS A 187 -15.31 5.17 16.63
C CYS A 187 -15.68 6.54 16.04
N THR A 188 -16.24 7.40 16.89
CA THR A 188 -16.65 8.76 16.55
C THR A 188 -15.88 9.79 17.36
N MET A 189 -15.90 11.04 16.94
CA MET A 189 -15.33 12.14 17.73
C MET A 189 -16.04 12.30 19.08
N ASP A 190 -17.32 11.94 19.17
CA ASP A 190 -18.07 11.96 20.43
C ASP A 190 -17.55 10.87 21.40
N ASP A 191 -17.23 9.68 20.90
CA ASP A 191 -16.61 8.62 21.71
C ASP A 191 -15.29 9.13 22.34
N LEU A 192 -14.51 9.96 21.61
CA LEU A 192 -13.28 10.55 22.14
C LEU A 192 -13.49 11.70 23.11
N SER A 193 -14.58 12.45 22.96
CA SER A 193 -14.79 13.71 23.71
C SER A 193 -14.89 13.49 25.21
N THR A 194 -15.39 12.32 25.63
CA THR A 194 -15.62 11.95 27.04
C THR A 194 -14.42 11.29 27.71
N MET A 195 -13.32 11.07 26.96
CA MET A 195 -12.19 10.28 27.45
C MET A 195 -11.04 11.19 27.91
N ASP A 196 -10.41 10.84 29.01
CA ASP A 196 -9.13 11.41 29.42
C ASP A 196 -8.00 10.59 28.76
N LEU A 197 -7.46 11.15 27.67
CA LEU A 197 -6.42 10.54 26.86
C LEU A 197 -5.19 11.43 26.79
N ALA A 198 -4.02 10.81 26.80
CA ALA A 198 -2.79 11.50 26.47
C ALA A 198 -2.89 12.16 25.07
N GLU A 199 -2.26 13.32 24.90
CA GLU A 199 -2.40 14.14 23.69
C GLU A 199 -1.99 13.38 22.40
N ASN A 200 -0.92 12.59 22.45
CA ASN A 200 -0.49 11.76 21.33
C ASN A 200 -1.55 10.72 20.95
N LEU A 201 -2.14 10.01 21.92
CA LEU A 201 -3.18 9.02 21.66
C LEU A 201 -4.45 9.67 21.09
N ARG A 202 -4.84 10.83 21.62
CA ARG A 202 -5.96 11.62 21.08
C ARG A 202 -5.71 12.02 19.63
N LYS A 203 -4.50 12.47 19.30
CA LYS A 203 -4.10 12.79 17.91
C LYS A 203 -4.24 11.57 16.99
N ARG A 204 -3.73 10.38 17.38
CA ARG A 204 -3.81 9.15 16.56
C ARG A 204 -5.26 8.75 16.30
N ALA A 205 -6.09 8.69 17.36
CA ALA A 205 -7.50 8.36 17.21
C ALA A 205 -8.23 9.37 16.32
N THR A 206 -8.00 10.67 16.53
CA THR A 206 -8.57 11.72 15.68
C THR A 206 -8.22 11.52 14.21
N HIS A 207 -6.95 11.19 13.91
CA HIS A 207 -6.52 10.90 12.54
C HIS A 207 -7.32 9.74 11.95
N VAL A 208 -7.34 8.59 12.61
CA VAL A 208 -7.99 7.38 12.09
C VAL A 208 -9.49 7.58 11.87
N ILE A 209 -10.18 8.18 12.84
CA ILE A 209 -11.62 8.46 12.74
C ILE A 209 -11.91 9.41 11.57
N LYS A 210 -11.17 10.52 11.49
CA LYS A 210 -11.36 11.49 10.40
C LYS A 210 -10.92 10.98 9.04
N GLU A 211 -9.94 10.08 8.98
CA GLU A 211 -9.53 9.44 7.73
C GLU A 211 -10.64 8.52 7.21
N GLN A 212 -11.29 7.76 8.08
CA GLN A 212 -12.46 6.96 7.69
C GLN A 212 -13.61 7.82 7.14
N GLU A 213 -13.88 8.97 7.74
CA GLU A 213 -14.86 9.92 7.22
C GLU A 213 -14.47 10.44 5.82
N ARG A 214 -13.17 10.79 5.61
CA ARG A 214 -12.66 11.25 4.31
C ARG A 214 -12.79 10.18 3.23
N VAL A 215 -12.40 8.95 3.54
CA VAL A 215 -12.53 7.81 2.61
C VAL A 215 -13.98 7.60 2.23
N THR A 216 -14.89 7.60 3.21
CA THR A 216 -16.33 7.44 2.96
C THR A 216 -16.87 8.57 2.06
N SER A 217 -16.50 9.81 2.36
CA SER A 217 -16.90 10.98 1.57
C SER A 217 -16.34 10.94 0.15
N PHE A 218 -15.08 10.54 -0.02
CA PHE A 218 -14.45 10.38 -1.32
C PHE A 218 -15.16 9.31 -2.16
N CYS A 219 -15.39 8.12 -1.57
CA CYS A 219 -16.09 7.03 -2.27
C CYS A 219 -17.51 7.40 -2.67
N GLN A 220 -18.24 8.11 -1.79
CA GLN A 220 -19.59 8.61 -2.11
C GLN A 220 -19.55 9.69 -3.19
N GLY A 221 -18.59 10.61 -3.10
CA GLY A 221 -18.42 11.67 -4.08
C GLY A 221 -18.10 11.14 -5.48
N ILE A 222 -17.24 10.12 -5.60
CA ILE A 222 -16.99 9.43 -6.87
C ILE A 222 -18.29 8.82 -7.44
N LYS A 223 -19.11 8.17 -6.60
CA LYS A 223 -20.39 7.55 -7.03
C LYS A 223 -21.43 8.57 -7.45
N ASN A 224 -21.37 9.77 -6.91
CA ASN A 224 -22.33 10.84 -7.14
C ASN A 224 -21.85 11.91 -8.14
N ASP A 225 -20.73 11.67 -8.84
CA ASP A 225 -20.11 12.60 -9.78
C ASP A 225 -19.88 14.02 -9.18
N SER A 226 -19.46 14.06 -7.90
CA SER A 226 -19.16 15.31 -7.20
C SER A 226 -17.99 16.06 -7.87
N ASP A 227 -17.88 17.37 -7.57
CA ASP A 227 -16.79 18.19 -8.10
C ASP A 227 -15.41 17.59 -7.75
N LEU A 228 -14.56 17.50 -8.76
CA LEU A 228 -13.23 16.87 -8.61
C LEU A 228 -12.32 17.67 -7.68
N SER A 229 -12.51 18.99 -7.59
CA SER A 229 -11.70 19.82 -6.71
C SER A 229 -12.07 19.58 -5.23
N ASP A 230 -13.35 19.38 -4.93
CA ASP A 230 -13.80 19.03 -3.58
C ASP A 230 -13.25 17.67 -3.16
N LEU A 231 -13.28 16.69 -4.08
CA LEU A 231 -12.70 15.37 -3.83
C LEU A 231 -11.18 15.43 -3.67
N GLY A 232 -10.51 16.27 -4.46
CA GLY A 232 -9.08 16.52 -4.35
C GLY A 232 -8.68 17.12 -3.01
N GLN A 233 -9.50 18.02 -2.46
CA GLN A 233 -9.27 18.59 -1.13
C GLN A 233 -9.28 17.53 -0.02
N LEU A 234 -10.04 16.43 -0.16
CA LEU A 234 -10.00 15.33 0.81
C LEU A 234 -8.62 14.67 0.86
N LEU A 235 -7.91 14.58 -0.28
CA LEU A 235 -6.53 14.07 -0.30
C LEU A 235 -5.57 15.01 0.42
N THR A 236 -5.68 16.31 0.18
CA THR A 236 -4.87 17.33 0.88
C THR A 236 -5.13 17.29 2.39
N GLN A 237 -6.39 17.26 2.80
CA GLN A 237 -6.78 17.15 4.22
C GLN A 237 -6.26 15.84 4.86
N SER A 238 -6.20 14.75 4.09
CA SER A 238 -5.62 13.48 4.53
C SER A 238 -4.13 13.63 4.81
N HIS A 239 -3.38 14.33 3.92
CA HIS A 239 -1.98 14.63 4.16
C HIS A 239 -1.76 15.53 5.39
N ASP A 240 -2.52 16.62 5.51
CA ASP A 240 -2.43 17.52 6.68
C ASP A 240 -2.68 16.75 7.98
N SER A 241 -3.64 15.84 7.97
CA SER A 241 -3.93 14.99 9.13
C SER A 241 -2.80 13.97 9.39
N SER A 242 -2.20 13.43 8.36
CA SER A 242 -1.01 12.56 8.46
C SER A 242 0.17 13.30 9.06
N SER A 243 0.45 14.52 8.58
CA SER A 243 1.55 15.35 9.09
C SER A 243 1.31 15.80 10.53
N GLN A 244 0.12 16.34 10.85
CA GLN A 244 -0.13 17.03 12.13
C GLN A 244 -0.69 16.13 13.23
N LYS A 245 -1.41 15.07 12.88
CA LYS A 245 -2.12 14.20 13.83
C LYS A 245 -1.51 12.82 13.92
N PHE A 246 -1.26 12.15 12.81
CA PHE A 246 -0.60 10.87 12.80
C PHE A 246 0.91 10.99 12.97
N GLU A 247 1.46 12.13 12.55
CA GLU A 247 2.88 12.47 12.64
C GLU A 247 3.77 11.42 11.95
N ASN A 248 3.37 11.04 10.74
CA ASN A 248 4.11 10.13 9.87
C ASN A 248 4.60 10.80 8.57
N SER A 249 4.54 12.12 8.47
CA SER A 249 5.17 12.87 7.39
C SER A 249 6.61 13.27 7.74
N CYS A 250 7.29 13.89 6.80
CA CYS A 250 8.59 14.55 6.95
C CYS A 250 8.64 15.78 6.05
N GLU A 251 9.68 16.59 6.21
CA GLU A 251 9.84 17.88 5.50
C GLU A 251 9.79 17.70 3.98
N GLU A 252 10.40 16.64 3.47
CA GLU A 252 10.47 16.33 2.04
C GLU A 252 9.11 15.96 1.44
N LEU A 253 8.30 15.22 2.20
CA LEU A 253 6.93 14.87 1.79
C LEU A 253 6.02 16.11 1.85
N ASP A 254 6.09 16.89 2.93
CA ASP A 254 5.30 18.10 3.10
C ASP A 254 5.61 19.12 2.01
N PHE A 255 6.90 19.29 1.65
CA PHE A 255 7.34 20.15 0.55
C PHE A 255 6.75 19.70 -0.79
N LEU A 256 6.83 18.42 -1.13
CA LEU A 256 6.28 17.90 -2.39
C LEU A 256 4.77 18.11 -2.47
N VAL A 257 4.05 17.81 -1.38
CA VAL A 257 2.60 18.01 -1.32
C VAL A 257 2.24 19.47 -1.49
N GLU A 258 2.96 20.40 -0.85
CA GLU A 258 2.76 21.84 -1.03
C GLU A 258 2.97 22.25 -2.50
N LYS A 259 4.08 21.86 -3.13
CA LYS A 259 4.37 22.20 -4.53
C LYS A 259 3.33 21.64 -5.49
N LEU A 260 2.91 20.39 -5.27
CA LEU A 260 1.89 19.74 -6.08
C LEU A 260 0.53 20.41 -5.93
N ASN A 261 0.07 20.68 -4.71
CA ASN A 261 -1.24 21.30 -4.47
C ASN A 261 -1.32 22.75 -4.99
N ASN A 262 -0.19 23.44 -5.16
CA ASN A 262 -0.11 24.75 -5.80
C ASN A 262 -0.17 24.69 -7.34
N HIS A 263 -0.13 23.51 -7.96
CA HIS A 263 -0.18 23.39 -9.41
C HIS A 263 -1.63 23.29 -9.89
N PRO A 264 -2.06 24.09 -10.90
CA PRO A 264 -3.47 24.20 -11.33
C PRO A 264 -4.08 22.91 -11.90
N SER A 265 -3.25 21.99 -12.38
CA SER A 265 -3.68 20.69 -12.91
C SER A 265 -3.69 19.59 -11.84
N VAL A 266 -3.27 19.85 -10.62
CA VAL A 266 -3.37 18.91 -9.49
C VAL A 266 -4.69 19.12 -8.79
N LEU A 267 -5.41 18.04 -8.56
CA LEU A 267 -6.67 18.03 -7.80
C LEU A 267 -6.39 17.93 -6.31
N GLY A 268 -5.42 17.13 -5.91
CA GLY A 268 -4.96 16.97 -4.56
C GLY A 268 -3.77 16.01 -4.50
N ALA A 269 -2.95 16.17 -3.48
CA ALA A 269 -1.77 15.33 -3.24
C ALA A 269 -1.67 14.94 -1.76
N ARG A 270 -1.06 13.78 -1.51
CA ARG A 270 -0.81 13.28 -0.16
C ARG A 270 0.39 12.32 -0.16
N LEU A 271 0.98 12.12 1.00
CA LEU A 271 1.91 11.00 1.17
C LEU A 271 1.22 9.65 0.87
N THR A 272 1.98 8.67 0.39
CA THR A 272 1.52 7.30 0.17
C THR A 272 2.44 6.30 0.87
N GLY A 273 1.89 5.13 1.24
CA GLY A 273 2.58 4.15 2.08
C GLY A 273 2.61 4.53 3.56
N GLY A 274 3.57 4.00 4.30
CA GLY A 274 3.69 4.18 5.75
C GLY A 274 4.12 5.59 6.21
N GLY A 275 4.62 6.42 5.30
CA GLY A 275 5.20 7.73 5.62
C GLY A 275 6.66 7.64 6.09
N PHE A 276 7.13 8.64 6.83
CA PHE A 276 8.51 8.79 7.30
C PHE A 276 9.54 8.78 6.16
N GLY A 277 9.19 9.33 5.01
CA GLY A 277 9.87 9.27 3.72
C GLY A 277 9.05 8.52 2.68
N GLY A 278 9.71 7.97 1.65
CA GLY A 278 9.04 7.27 0.56
C GLY A 278 8.47 8.21 -0.49
N ALA A 279 7.15 8.21 -0.72
CA ALA A 279 6.59 8.87 -1.89
C ALA A 279 5.33 9.71 -1.60
N VAL A 280 5.06 10.64 -2.50
CA VAL A 280 3.81 11.42 -2.59
C VAL A 280 3.04 10.97 -3.82
N MET A 281 1.75 10.70 -3.65
CA MET A 281 0.83 10.53 -4.77
C MET A 281 0.11 11.85 -5.06
N ALA A 282 -0.07 12.17 -6.33
CA ALA A 282 -0.85 13.30 -6.80
C ALA A 282 -1.95 12.82 -7.74
N TRP A 283 -3.19 13.19 -7.44
CA TRP A 283 -4.31 13.02 -8.35
C TRP A 283 -4.44 14.26 -9.23
N VAL A 284 -4.35 14.05 -10.52
CA VAL A 284 -4.16 15.14 -11.49
C VAL A 284 -5.21 15.12 -12.61
N ARG A 285 -5.42 16.26 -13.24
CA ARG A 285 -6.15 16.37 -14.51
C ARG A 285 -5.27 15.89 -15.67
N LYS A 286 -5.87 15.43 -16.76
CA LYS A 286 -5.18 14.89 -17.96
C LYS A 286 -4.16 15.83 -18.61
N ASN A 287 -4.23 17.13 -18.32
CA ASN A 287 -3.30 18.15 -18.83
C ASN A 287 -2.05 18.31 -17.97
N PHE A 288 -1.90 17.57 -16.89
CA PHE A 288 -0.63 17.46 -16.17
C PHE A 288 0.34 16.61 -16.98
N THR A 289 1.53 17.11 -17.25
CA THR A 289 2.48 16.52 -18.18
C THR A 289 3.81 16.16 -17.51
N HIS A 290 4.68 15.46 -18.24
CA HIS A 290 6.07 15.23 -17.80
C HIS A 290 6.86 16.53 -17.59
N SER A 291 6.54 17.60 -18.36
CA SER A 291 7.14 18.91 -18.15
C SER A 291 6.75 19.50 -16.80
N ASP A 292 5.47 19.37 -16.42
CA ASP A 292 4.98 19.85 -15.11
C ASP A 292 5.63 19.06 -13.97
N ALA A 293 5.72 17.73 -14.11
CA ALA A 293 6.45 16.89 -13.16
C ALA A 293 7.92 17.29 -13.05
N GLY A 294 8.58 17.63 -14.18
CA GLY A 294 9.95 18.12 -14.23
C GLY A 294 10.15 19.45 -13.45
N VAL A 295 9.16 20.34 -13.49
CA VAL A 295 9.19 21.59 -12.69
C VAL A 295 9.15 21.27 -11.19
N ILE A 296 8.31 20.33 -10.76
CA ILE A 296 8.24 19.90 -9.35
C ILE A 296 9.55 19.24 -8.91
N GLN A 297 10.12 18.35 -9.75
CA GLN A 297 11.42 17.72 -9.50
C GLN A 297 12.56 18.74 -9.40
N GLY A 298 12.56 19.76 -10.29
CA GLY A 298 13.52 20.85 -10.25
C GLY A 298 13.42 21.65 -8.95
N ALA A 299 12.21 22.04 -8.54
CA ALA A 299 11.99 22.76 -7.29
C ALA A 299 12.44 21.95 -6.06
N TYR A 300 12.22 20.63 -6.06
CA TYR A 300 12.72 19.74 -5.01
C TYR A 300 14.25 19.68 -5.00
N GLN A 301 14.87 19.51 -6.17
CA GLN A 301 16.33 19.46 -6.30
C GLN A 301 16.99 20.78 -5.85
N ASP A 302 16.38 21.93 -6.18
CA ASP A 302 16.88 23.25 -5.76
C ASP A 302 16.81 23.44 -4.26
N HIS A 303 15.84 22.82 -3.58
CA HIS A 303 15.64 22.98 -2.14
C HIS A 303 16.45 21.98 -1.30
N PHE A 304 16.48 20.70 -1.71
CA PHE A 304 17.10 19.61 -0.94
C PHE A 304 18.45 19.15 -1.52
N GLU A 305 18.92 19.73 -2.63
CA GLU A 305 20.13 19.30 -3.37
C GLU A 305 20.09 17.83 -3.81
N GLN A 306 18.89 17.24 -3.88
CA GLN A 306 18.66 15.83 -4.20
C GLN A 306 17.72 15.68 -5.39
N LYS A 307 18.05 14.78 -6.33
CA LYS A 307 17.17 14.40 -7.43
C LYS A 307 16.14 13.39 -6.98
N ILE A 308 14.92 13.56 -7.48
CA ILE A 308 13.83 12.62 -7.26
C ILE A 308 13.30 12.07 -8.58
N GLU A 309 12.64 10.93 -8.50
CA GLU A 309 11.97 10.31 -9.63
C GLU A 309 10.46 10.57 -9.56
N SER A 310 9.82 10.67 -10.72
CA SER A 310 8.37 10.71 -10.80
C SER A 310 7.87 9.69 -11.82
N PHE A 311 6.73 9.10 -11.51
CA PHE A 311 6.11 8.03 -12.30
C PHE A 311 4.67 8.40 -12.60
N HIS A 312 4.27 8.22 -13.85
CA HIS A 312 2.86 8.31 -14.25
C HIS A 312 2.29 6.92 -14.40
N PHE A 313 1.33 6.59 -13.57
CA PHE A 313 0.69 5.28 -13.59
C PHE A 313 -0.72 5.34 -14.16
N ARG A 314 -1.10 4.25 -14.80
CA ARG A 314 -2.47 3.97 -15.20
C ARG A 314 -3.00 2.83 -14.35
N ALA A 315 -4.23 3.01 -13.86
CA ALA A 315 -4.92 1.91 -13.21
C ALA A 315 -5.07 0.75 -14.20
N SER A 316 -4.58 -0.42 -13.84
CA SER A 316 -4.58 -1.64 -14.66
C SER A 316 -5.19 -2.81 -13.91
N ASP A 317 -5.46 -3.88 -14.64
CA ASP A 317 -5.99 -5.10 -14.04
C ASP A 317 -4.99 -5.68 -13.03
N GLY A 318 -5.54 -6.21 -11.94
CA GLY A 318 -4.77 -6.85 -10.89
C GLY A 318 -4.21 -8.21 -11.29
N ALA A 319 -3.56 -8.84 -10.32
CA ALA A 319 -2.91 -10.13 -10.48
C ALA A 319 -3.87 -11.17 -11.09
N ARG A 320 -3.43 -11.82 -12.17
CA ARG A 320 -4.20 -12.81 -12.89
C ARG A 320 -3.30 -13.83 -13.57
N LYS A 321 -3.89 -14.98 -13.86
CA LYS A 321 -3.27 -15.97 -14.72
C LYS A 321 -3.38 -15.54 -16.18
N GLU A 322 -2.28 -15.50 -16.87
CA GLU A 322 -2.27 -15.38 -18.33
C GLU A 322 -2.00 -16.73 -18.99
N SER A 323 -2.73 -17.03 -20.06
CA SER A 323 -2.43 -18.21 -20.88
C SER A 323 -1.29 -17.88 -21.83
N LEU A 324 -0.26 -18.74 -21.85
CA LEU A 324 0.84 -18.64 -22.82
C LEU A 324 0.40 -19.00 -24.28
N LEU A 325 -0.88 -19.17 -24.53
CA LEU A 325 -1.42 -19.54 -25.84
C LEU A 325 -1.99 -18.29 -26.51
N SER A 326 -1.14 -17.59 -27.21
CA SER A 326 -1.41 -16.90 -28.49
C SER A 326 -0.38 -15.79 -28.76
N LYS A 327 0.78 -16.19 -29.23
CA LYS A 327 1.56 -15.37 -30.18
C LYS A 327 2.00 -16.28 -31.32
#